data_6252a48693e46a13f4e649c1a1bd0396
#
_entry.id   6252a48693e46a13f4e649c1a1bd0396
#
_cell.length_a   1.000
_cell.length_b   1.000
_cell.length_c   1.000
_cell.angle_alpha   90.00
_cell.angle_beta   90.00
_cell.angle_gamma   90.00
#
_symmetry.space_group_name_H-M   'P 1'
#
loop_
_entity.id
_entity.type
_entity.pdbx_description
1 polymer ?
#
loop_
_entity_poly.entity_id
_entity_poly.type
_entity_poly.pdbx_seq_one_letter_code
_entity_poly.pdbx_strand_id
1 'polypeptide(L)'
;MRALDTLGFMAGSKTAPLTERGLATRKKFTLALADLLCSYSVSEITVKEIVVRAHSTRQTFYRYFTSKEDVLHALLADLYDECYDRVLNSSGTTFEDYLVVYFSFWRERYSRLHAIMQHNPHWLFNEVAYTYNRRFYPKIKGLWATELLDERGEQYFQNFIFGGLSHVHATWFAQGCAQSPEDMAHYVAQCWTIYKQSEE
;
A
#
# COMPACT_ATOMS: atom_id res chain seq x y z
N MET A 1 -17.44 23.85 5.39
CA MET A 1 -16.51 23.65 6.51
C MET A 1 -17.09 22.58 7.42
N ARG A 2 -16.96 21.29 7.04
CA ARG A 2 -17.28 20.04 7.80
C ARG A 2 -17.09 18.85 6.85
N ALA A 3 -15.85 18.53 6.46
CA ALA A 3 -15.52 17.35 5.66
C ALA A 3 -14.11 16.79 5.96
N LEU A 4 -13.52 17.15 7.09
CA LEU A 4 -12.18 16.70 7.48
C LEU A 4 -12.13 15.92 8.80
N ASP A 5 -13.27 15.69 9.44
CA ASP A 5 -13.32 14.98 10.73
C ASP A 5 -13.52 13.46 10.64
N THR A 6 -13.50 12.88 9.44
CA THR A 6 -13.66 11.41 9.24
C THR A 6 -12.33 10.65 9.32
N LEU A 7 -11.21 11.33 9.59
CA LEU A 7 -9.87 10.74 9.75
C LEU A 7 -9.59 10.21 11.17
N GLY A 8 -10.60 10.13 12.02
CA GLY A 8 -10.50 9.63 13.40
C GLY A 8 -10.37 8.11 13.55
N PHE A 9 -10.23 7.33 12.48
CA PHE A 9 -10.30 5.85 12.55
C PHE A 9 -8.98 5.15 12.89
N MET A 10 -7.89 5.86 13.12
CA MET A 10 -6.58 5.26 13.41
C MET A 10 -6.14 5.35 14.88
N ALA A 11 -7.06 5.64 15.80
CA ALA A 11 -6.74 5.67 17.23
C ALA A 11 -7.55 4.62 17.97
N GLY A 12 -6.96 3.44 18.22
CA GLY A 12 -7.56 2.61 19.25
C GLY A 12 -7.44 1.10 19.16
N SER A 13 -6.38 0.53 18.63
CA SER A 13 -6.04 -0.83 19.03
C SER A 13 -4.99 -0.78 20.14
N LYS A 14 -5.43 -0.72 21.39
CA LYS A 14 -4.63 -1.07 22.58
C LYS A 14 -4.46 -2.59 22.59
N THR A 15 -3.80 -3.15 21.61
CA THR A 15 -3.41 -4.57 21.65
C THR A 15 -1.94 -4.65 21.99
N ALA A 16 -1.66 -5.35 23.10
CA ALA A 16 -0.31 -5.83 23.40
C ALA A 16 0.28 -6.50 22.12
N PRO A 17 1.61 -6.45 21.94
CA PRO A 17 2.24 -7.06 20.78
C PRO A 17 1.77 -8.51 20.65
N LEU A 18 1.30 -8.86 19.44
CA LEU A 18 0.80 -10.21 19.17
C LEU A 18 1.95 -11.22 19.29
N THR A 19 1.67 -12.36 19.92
CA THR A 19 2.60 -13.49 19.89
C THR A 19 2.76 -14.02 18.45
N GLU A 20 3.83 -14.74 18.14
CA GLU A 20 4.03 -15.40 16.83
C GLU A 20 2.80 -16.21 16.40
N ARG A 21 2.21 -16.96 17.32
CA ARG A 21 0.98 -17.73 17.08
C ARG A 21 -0.20 -16.81 16.76
N GLY A 22 -0.27 -15.65 17.37
CA GLY A 22 -1.27 -14.62 17.09
C GLY A 22 -1.11 -14.04 15.71
N LEU A 23 0.11 -13.69 15.31
CA LEU A 23 0.45 -13.21 13.97
C LEU A 23 0.13 -14.26 12.88
N ALA A 24 0.51 -15.52 13.11
CA ALA A 24 0.19 -16.62 12.19
C ALA A 24 -1.33 -16.81 12.05
N THR A 25 -2.08 -16.67 13.14
CA THR A 25 -3.55 -16.77 13.09
C THR A 25 -4.16 -15.59 12.34
N ARG A 26 -3.68 -14.37 12.57
CA ARG A 26 -4.11 -13.17 11.85
C ARG A 26 -3.86 -13.31 10.35
N LYS A 27 -2.68 -13.82 9.97
CA LYS A 27 -2.29 -14.05 8.58
C LYS A 27 -3.19 -15.06 7.86
N LYS A 28 -3.74 -16.07 8.55
CA LYS A 28 -4.72 -16.99 7.95
C LYS A 28 -5.98 -16.27 7.46
N PHE A 29 -6.46 -15.28 8.20
CA PHE A 29 -7.64 -14.50 7.79
C PHE A 29 -7.34 -13.53 6.65
N THR A 30 -6.17 -12.86 6.65
CA THR A 30 -5.78 -11.97 5.55
C THR A 30 -5.58 -12.75 4.25
N LEU A 31 -4.97 -13.95 4.30
CA LEU A 31 -4.83 -14.82 3.13
C LEU A 31 -6.18 -15.34 2.64
N ALA A 32 -7.07 -15.75 3.55
CA ALA A 32 -8.42 -16.21 3.21
C ALA A 32 -9.23 -15.11 2.50
N LEU A 33 -9.16 -13.87 2.98
CA LEU A 33 -9.79 -12.74 2.32
C LEU A 33 -9.18 -12.47 0.95
N ALA A 34 -7.85 -12.49 0.84
CA ALA A 34 -7.15 -12.26 -0.43
C ALA A 34 -7.53 -13.30 -1.51
N ASP A 35 -7.77 -14.56 -1.10
CA ASP A 35 -8.26 -15.60 -2.01
C ASP A 35 -9.69 -15.33 -2.48
N LEU A 36 -10.58 -14.93 -1.58
CA LEU A 36 -11.97 -14.60 -1.90
C LEU A 36 -12.08 -13.37 -2.81
N LEU A 37 -11.26 -12.36 -2.59
CA LEU A 37 -11.22 -11.13 -3.40
C LEU A 37 -10.83 -11.38 -4.87
N CYS A 38 -10.18 -12.48 -5.19
CA CYS A 38 -9.88 -12.86 -6.57
C CYS A 38 -11.14 -13.24 -7.38
N SER A 39 -12.29 -13.48 -6.72
CA SER A 39 -13.52 -13.95 -7.38
C SER A 39 -14.75 -13.12 -6.99
N TYR A 40 -14.67 -12.32 -5.95
CA TYR A 40 -15.79 -11.57 -5.39
C TYR A 40 -15.36 -10.15 -5.01
N SER A 41 -16.32 -9.23 -5.06
CA SER A 41 -16.08 -7.90 -4.46
C SER A 41 -16.08 -7.98 -2.92
N VAL A 42 -15.39 -7.08 -2.27
CA VAL A 42 -15.38 -7.02 -0.80
C VAL A 42 -16.78 -6.85 -0.21
N SER A 43 -17.70 -6.20 -0.93
CA SER A 43 -19.09 -6.03 -0.50
C SER A 43 -19.87 -7.34 -0.42
N GLU A 44 -19.60 -8.27 -1.32
CA GLU A 44 -20.24 -9.59 -1.40
C GLU A 44 -19.70 -10.58 -0.36
N ILE A 45 -18.44 -10.44 0.04
CA ILE A 45 -17.79 -11.35 1.00
C ILE A 45 -18.35 -11.14 2.41
N THR A 46 -18.63 -12.25 3.09
CA THR A 46 -19.09 -12.28 4.49
C THR A 46 -17.99 -12.76 5.44
N VAL A 47 -18.08 -12.38 6.72
CA VAL A 47 -17.19 -12.92 7.77
C VAL A 47 -17.29 -14.45 7.86
N LYS A 48 -18.46 -15.04 7.57
CA LYS A 48 -18.63 -16.50 7.56
C LYS A 48 -17.72 -17.16 6.52
N GLU A 49 -17.68 -16.62 5.31
CA GLU A 49 -16.85 -17.16 4.23
C GLU A 49 -15.36 -17.02 4.53
N ILE A 50 -14.93 -15.88 5.08
CA ILE A 50 -13.53 -15.67 5.53
C ILE A 50 -13.16 -16.73 6.59
N VAL A 51 -14.02 -16.95 7.58
CA VAL A 51 -13.79 -17.91 8.66
C VAL A 51 -13.70 -19.35 8.15
N VAL A 52 -14.59 -19.74 7.24
CA VAL A 52 -14.57 -21.07 6.60
C VAL A 52 -13.30 -21.25 5.78
N ARG A 53 -12.95 -20.25 4.95
CA ARG A 53 -11.75 -20.30 4.10
C ARG A 53 -10.45 -20.32 4.92
N ALA A 54 -10.43 -19.62 6.08
CA ALA A 54 -9.30 -19.61 7.02
C ALA A 54 -9.21 -20.89 7.87
N HIS A 55 -10.11 -21.87 7.72
CA HIS A 55 -10.23 -23.04 8.60
C HIS A 55 -10.22 -22.65 10.08
N SER A 56 -11.07 -21.69 10.46
CA SER A 56 -11.09 -21.09 11.79
C SER A 56 -12.52 -20.98 12.34
N THR A 57 -12.70 -20.27 13.47
CA THR A 57 -13.99 -20.01 14.09
C THR A 57 -14.31 -18.53 14.13
N ARG A 58 -15.63 -18.17 14.20
CA ARG A 58 -16.05 -16.78 14.41
C ARG A 58 -15.49 -16.18 15.70
N GLN A 59 -15.40 -16.97 16.78
CA GLN A 59 -14.83 -16.52 18.04
C GLN A 59 -13.35 -16.16 17.86
N THR A 60 -12.58 -16.97 17.12
CA THR A 60 -11.19 -16.67 16.79
C THR A 60 -11.08 -15.44 15.92
N PHE A 61 -11.97 -15.26 14.94
CA PHE A 61 -12.01 -14.07 14.10
C PHE A 61 -12.16 -12.79 14.93
N TYR A 62 -13.21 -12.71 15.74
CA TYR A 62 -13.51 -11.51 16.54
C TYR A 62 -12.49 -11.21 17.67
N ARG A 63 -11.59 -12.12 17.93
CA ARG A 63 -10.43 -11.84 18.78
C ARG A 63 -9.37 -10.98 18.09
N TYR A 64 -9.29 -11.00 16.76
CA TYR A 64 -8.26 -10.30 15.99
C TYR A 64 -8.80 -9.18 15.11
N PHE A 65 -10.07 -9.23 14.72
CA PHE A 65 -10.70 -8.31 13.78
C PHE A 65 -12.11 -8.00 14.23
N THR A 66 -12.55 -6.77 14.01
CA THR A 66 -13.93 -6.33 14.31
C THR A 66 -14.84 -6.51 13.09
N SER A 67 -14.29 -6.44 11.88
CA SER A 67 -15.02 -6.52 10.62
C SER A 67 -14.17 -7.13 9.50
N LYS A 68 -14.77 -7.37 8.33
CA LYS A 68 -14.05 -7.77 7.12
C LYS A 68 -13.17 -6.64 6.55
N GLU A 69 -13.59 -5.41 6.75
CA GLU A 69 -12.84 -4.22 6.40
C GLU A 69 -11.53 -4.13 7.20
N ASP A 70 -11.53 -4.49 8.49
CA ASP A 70 -10.31 -4.58 9.29
C ASP A 70 -9.35 -5.64 8.73
N VAL A 71 -9.87 -6.77 8.24
CA VAL A 71 -9.04 -7.81 7.59
C VAL A 71 -8.44 -7.27 6.29
N LEU A 72 -9.22 -6.51 5.50
CA LEU A 72 -8.75 -5.89 4.28
C LEU A 72 -7.64 -4.87 4.57
N HIS A 73 -7.86 -3.99 5.55
CA HIS A 73 -6.83 -3.05 5.99
C HIS A 73 -5.55 -3.75 6.42
N ALA A 74 -5.67 -4.84 7.19
CA ALA A 74 -4.53 -5.63 7.61
C ALA A 74 -3.81 -6.29 6.42
N LEU A 75 -4.54 -6.84 5.45
CA LEU A 75 -3.98 -7.42 4.22
C LEU A 75 -3.16 -6.39 3.43
N LEU A 76 -3.73 -5.21 3.21
CA LEU A 76 -3.05 -4.14 2.48
C LEU A 76 -1.87 -3.58 3.27
N ALA A 77 -2.02 -3.45 4.60
CA ALA A 77 -0.95 -3.05 5.50
C ALA A 77 0.26 -3.99 5.39
N ASP A 78 0.04 -5.30 5.52
CA ASP A 78 1.09 -6.31 5.40
C ASP A 78 1.80 -6.22 4.04
N LEU A 79 1.05 -5.93 2.96
CA LEU A 79 1.58 -5.81 1.61
C LEU A 79 2.47 -4.56 1.44
N TYR A 80 2.04 -3.41 1.97
CA TYR A 80 2.85 -2.19 1.95
C TYR A 80 4.06 -2.27 2.88
N ASP A 81 3.94 -2.86 4.07
CA ASP A 81 5.08 -3.09 4.96
C ASP A 81 6.14 -3.95 4.26
N GLU A 82 5.76 -5.05 3.59
CA GLU A 82 6.68 -5.88 2.81
C GLU A 82 7.34 -5.11 1.66
N CYS A 83 6.58 -4.28 0.93
CA CYS A 83 7.12 -3.46 -0.14
C CYS A 83 8.18 -2.48 0.39
N TYR A 84 7.85 -1.75 1.42
CA TYR A 84 8.74 -0.73 1.97
C TYR A 84 9.95 -1.32 2.70
N ASP A 85 9.80 -2.46 3.37
CA ASP A 85 10.92 -3.17 3.94
C ASP A 85 11.92 -3.61 2.85
N ARG A 86 11.42 -4.08 1.70
CA ARG A 86 12.25 -4.41 0.55
C ARG A 86 13.00 -3.20 -0.01
N VAL A 87 12.30 -2.08 -0.17
CA VAL A 87 12.89 -0.82 -0.64
C VAL A 87 13.96 -0.33 0.31
N LEU A 88 13.68 -0.27 1.62
CA LEU A 88 14.61 0.24 2.63
C LEU A 88 15.84 -0.65 2.85
N ASN A 89 15.71 -1.97 2.65
CA ASN A 89 16.81 -2.93 2.80
C ASN A 89 17.54 -3.19 1.47
N SER A 90 17.16 -2.51 0.39
CA SER A 90 17.89 -2.61 -0.88
C SER A 90 19.23 -1.89 -0.79
N SER A 91 20.17 -2.27 -1.66
CA SER A 91 21.48 -1.63 -1.79
C SER A 91 21.45 -0.34 -2.63
N GLY A 92 20.27 0.10 -3.06
CA GLY A 92 20.08 1.31 -3.85
C GLY A 92 20.49 2.58 -3.10
N THR A 93 21.00 3.56 -3.82
CA THR A 93 21.45 4.84 -3.28
C THR A 93 20.73 6.04 -3.92
N THR A 94 20.06 5.81 -5.04
CA THR A 94 19.34 6.83 -5.80
C THR A 94 17.83 6.61 -5.70
N PHE A 95 17.06 7.65 -6.01
CA PHE A 95 15.61 7.54 -6.11
C PHE A 95 15.18 6.52 -7.17
N GLU A 96 15.90 6.47 -8.30
CA GLU A 96 15.65 5.50 -9.37
C GLU A 96 15.86 4.05 -8.89
N ASP A 97 16.93 3.76 -8.14
CA ASP A 97 17.18 2.45 -7.56
C ASP A 97 16.02 1.97 -6.68
N TYR A 98 15.50 2.87 -5.82
CA TYR A 98 14.36 2.54 -4.97
C TYR A 98 13.08 2.30 -5.76
N LEU A 99 12.87 3.04 -6.87
CA LEU A 99 11.74 2.83 -7.77
C LEU A 99 11.83 1.49 -8.50
N VAL A 100 13.03 1.04 -8.91
CA VAL A 100 13.20 -0.30 -9.50
C VAL A 100 12.72 -1.38 -8.53
N VAL A 101 13.12 -1.30 -7.26
CA VAL A 101 12.68 -2.26 -6.23
C VAL A 101 11.16 -2.18 -6.00
N TYR A 102 10.61 -0.97 -5.96
CA TYR A 102 9.17 -0.74 -5.83
C TYR A 102 8.39 -1.36 -6.99
N PHE A 103 8.71 -1.05 -8.24
CA PHE A 103 7.99 -1.58 -9.39
C PHE A 103 8.20 -3.09 -9.55
N SER A 104 9.39 -3.63 -9.24
CA SER A 104 9.65 -5.08 -9.23
C SER A 104 8.75 -5.81 -8.24
N PHE A 105 8.60 -5.28 -7.03
CA PHE A 105 7.74 -5.84 -6.00
C PHE A 105 6.28 -5.97 -6.47
N TRP A 106 5.74 -4.94 -7.10
CA TRP A 106 4.36 -4.93 -7.58
C TRP A 106 4.18 -5.81 -8.81
N ARG A 107 5.15 -5.85 -9.72
CA ARG A 107 5.12 -6.73 -10.90
C ARG A 107 5.09 -8.21 -10.54
N GLU A 108 5.88 -8.63 -9.56
CA GLU A 108 5.88 -10.00 -9.04
C GLU A 108 4.49 -10.45 -8.56
N ARG A 109 3.66 -9.51 -8.13
CA ARG A 109 2.33 -9.75 -7.56
C ARG A 109 1.19 -9.43 -8.53
N TYR A 110 1.53 -9.03 -9.74
CA TYR A 110 0.56 -8.55 -10.74
C TYR A 110 -0.62 -9.48 -10.92
N SER A 111 -0.39 -10.77 -11.20
CA SER A 111 -1.47 -11.72 -11.53
C SER A 111 -2.54 -11.80 -10.44
N ARG A 112 -2.12 -11.85 -9.17
CA ARG A 112 -3.05 -11.93 -8.03
C ARG A 112 -3.77 -10.59 -7.79
N LEU A 113 -3.04 -9.50 -7.82
CA LEU A 113 -3.62 -8.18 -7.62
C LEU A 113 -4.54 -7.78 -8.76
N HIS A 114 -4.20 -8.14 -9.99
CA HIS A 114 -5.07 -7.94 -11.15
C HIS A 114 -6.39 -8.71 -10.99
N ALA A 115 -6.35 -9.98 -10.57
CA ALA A 115 -7.56 -10.76 -10.30
C ALA A 115 -8.44 -10.09 -9.22
N ILE A 116 -7.84 -9.57 -8.14
CA ILE A 116 -8.56 -8.80 -7.11
C ILE A 116 -9.20 -7.55 -7.71
N MET A 117 -8.47 -6.80 -8.53
CA MET A 117 -8.94 -5.54 -9.12
C MET A 117 -10.05 -5.73 -10.16
N GLN A 118 -10.21 -6.93 -10.76
CA GLN A 118 -11.35 -7.25 -11.63
C GLN A 118 -12.70 -7.14 -10.90
N HIS A 119 -12.71 -7.38 -9.59
CA HIS A 119 -13.91 -7.39 -8.77
C HIS A 119 -13.99 -6.22 -7.79
N ASN A 120 -12.89 -5.47 -7.63
CA ASN A 120 -12.78 -4.42 -6.63
C ASN A 120 -12.20 -3.13 -7.23
N PRO A 121 -12.78 -1.97 -6.94
CA PRO A 121 -12.32 -0.72 -7.50
C PRO A 121 -10.95 -0.33 -6.95
N HIS A 122 -10.14 0.28 -7.80
CA HIS A 122 -8.76 0.67 -7.49
C HIS A 122 -8.64 1.62 -6.28
N TRP A 123 -9.64 2.49 -6.04
CA TRP A 123 -9.62 3.42 -4.91
C TRP A 123 -9.54 2.72 -3.54
N LEU A 124 -9.97 1.44 -3.45
CA LEU A 124 -9.88 0.64 -2.24
C LEU A 124 -8.43 0.51 -1.71
N PHE A 125 -7.47 0.57 -2.62
CA PHE A 125 -6.04 0.50 -2.29
C PHE A 125 -5.45 1.87 -1.95
N ASN A 126 -6.02 2.95 -2.48
CA ASN A 126 -5.46 4.30 -2.36
C ASN A 126 -5.48 4.83 -0.92
N GLU A 127 -6.52 4.54 -0.15
CA GLU A 127 -6.65 5.01 1.23
C GLU A 127 -5.52 4.44 2.12
N VAL A 128 -5.27 3.15 1.99
CA VAL A 128 -4.18 2.48 2.72
C VAL A 128 -2.83 2.99 2.22
N ALA A 129 -2.66 3.11 0.89
CA ALA A 129 -1.45 3.65 0.28
C ALA A 129 -1.10 5.03 0.84
N TYR A 130 -2.07 5.93 0.95
CA TYR A 130 -1.86 7.28 1.46
C TYR A 130 -1.33 7.28 2.91
N THR A 131 -1.93 6.46 3.78
CA THR A 131 -1.49 6.33 5.18
C THR A 131 -0.07 5.79 5.28
N TYR A 132 0.25 4.77 4.48
CA TYR A 132 1.58 4.16 4.45
C TYR A 132 2.64 5.08 3.86
N ASN A 133 2.33 5.82 2.81
CA ASN A 133 3.23 6.78 2.19
C ASN A 133 3.66 7.86 3.19
N ARG A 134 2.73 8.39 3.98
CA ARG A 134 3.06 9.36 5.05
C ARG A 134 3.99 8.79 6.12
N ARG A 135 3.80 7.53 6.49
CA ARG A 135 4.66 6.83 7.46
C ARG A 135 6.06 6.55 6.89
N PHE A 136 6.14 6.32 5.59
CA PHE A 136 7.38 5.97 4.90
C PHE A 136 8.21 7.20 4.52
N TYR A 137 7.58 8.30 4.16
CA TYR A 137 8.23 9.52 3.70
C TYR A 137 9.42 9.99 4.57
N PRO A 138 9.34 10.05 5.91
CA PRO A 138 10.47 10.49 6.73
C PRO A 138 11.75 9.65 6.56
N LYS A 139 11.62 8.40 6.11
CA LYS A 139 12.75 7.48 5.92
C LYS A 139 13.46 7.69 4.58
N ILE A 140 12.78 8.29 3.61
CA ILE A 140 13.29 8.51 2.25
C ILE A 140 13.38 9.99 1.87
N LYS A 141 12.94 10.91 2.73
CA LYS A 141 12.91 12.34 2.40
C LYS A 141 14.28 12.93 2.02
N GLY A 142 15.37 12.34 2.49
CA GLY A 142 16.73 12.74 2.10
C GLY A 142 17.08 12.49 0.62
N LEU A 143 16.22 11.79 -0.14
CA LEU A 143 16.38 11.65 -1.59
C LEU A 143 15.96 12.91 -2.35
N TRP A 144 15.27 13.84 -1.70
CA TRP A 144 14.78 15.08 -2.27
C TRP A 144 15.35 16.27 -1.48
N ALA A 145 15.65 17.35 -2.16
CA ALA A 145 16.07 18.61 -1.55
C ALA A 145 14.84 19.35 -0.95
N THR A 146 14.32 18.83 0.15
CA THR A 146 13.13 19.38 0.83
C THR A 146 13.46 20.31 2.00
N GLU A 147 14.74 20.60 2.26
CA GLU A 147 15.19 21.44 3.36
C GLU A 147 14.67 22.89 3.26
N LEU A 148 14.24 23.31 2.06
CA LEU A 148 13.67 24.64 1.81
C LEU A 148 12.16 24.70 2.09
N LEU A 149 11.50 23.58 2.37
CA LEU A 149 10.07 23.50 2.61
C LEU A 149 9.77 23.62 4.10
N ASP A 150 8.78 24.45 4.45
CA ASP A 150 8.17 24.42 5.76
C ASP A 150 7.27 23.16 5.91
N GLU A 151 6.72 22.92 7.10
CA GLU A 151 5.88 21.75 7.39
C GLU A 151 4.68 21.62 6.43
N ARG A 152 4.09 22.75 6.04
CA ARG A 152 2.96 22.78 5.10
C ARG A 152 3.41 22.47 3.68
N GLY A 153 4.54 23.00 3.26
CA GLY A 153 5.19 22.70 1.98
C GLY A 153 5.55 21.22 1.87
N GLU A 154 6.14 20.64 2.91
CA GLU A 154 6.42 19.19 2.97
C GLU A 154 5.14 18.36 2.82
N GLN A 155 4.04 18.75 3.45
CA GLN A 155 2.76 18.04 3.32
C GLN A 155 2.23 18.05 1.89
N TYR A 156 2.25 19.19 1.20
CA TYR A 156 1.81 19.29 -0.19
C TYR A 156 2.75 18.54 -1.14
N PHE A 157 4.05 18.60 -0.88
CA PHE A 157 5.05 17.85 -1.62
C PHE A 157 4.80 16.33 -1.52
N GLN A 158 4.56 15.80 -0.33
CA GLN A 158 4.21 14.39 -0.14
C GLN A 158 2.95 14.00 -0.93
N ASN A 159 1.90 14.82 -0.87
CA ASN A 159 0.66 14.57 -1.62
C ASN A 159 0.91 14.54 -3.13
N PHE A 160 1.74 15.43 -3.64
CA PHE A 160 2.11 15.51 -5.04
C PHE A 160 2.89 14.27 -5.49
N ILE A 161 3.98 13.92 -4.77
CA ILE A 161 4.84 12.79 -5.11
C ILE A 161 4.08 11.47 -5.04
N PHE A 162 3.43 11.20 -3.91
CA PHE A 162 2.74 9.92 -3.73
C PHE A 162 1.44 9.83 -4.53
N GLY A 163 0.75 10.94 -4.74
CA GLY A 163 -0.41 10.99 -5.63
C GLY A 163 -0.02 10.70 -7.07
N GLY A 164 1.05 11.33 -7.56
CA GLY A 164 1.61 11.08 -8.88
C GLY A 164 2.07 9.63 -9.05
N LEU A 165 2.86 9.12 -8.11
CA LEU A 165 3.34 7.74 -8.14
C LEU A 165 2.18 6.72 -8.09
N SER A 166 1.16 6.96 -7.28
CA SER A 166 -0.03 6.09 -7.24
C SER A 166 -0.76 6.07 -8.57
N HIS A 167 -0.88 7.21 -9.24
CA HIS A 167 -1.53 7.29 -10.56
C HIS A 167 -0.72 6.61 -11.66
N VAL A 168 0.60 6.81 -11.68
CA VAL A 168 1.52 6.11 -12.59
C VAL A 168 1.45 4.60 -12.38
N HIS A 169 1.47 4.15 -11.13
CA HIS A 169 1.33 2.73 -10.79
C HIS A 169 0.00 2.16 -11.28
N ALA A 170 -1.12 2.85 -11.04
CA ALA A 170 -2.44 2.42 -11.51
C ALA A 170 -2.50 2.29 -13.04
N THR A 171 -1.95 3.26 -13.76
CA THR A 171 -1.88 3.25 -15.23
C THR A 171 -1.05 2.07 -15.73
N TRP A 172 0.13 1.86 -15.17
CA TRP A 172 1.01 0.75 -15.52
C TRP A 172 0.35 -0.61 -15.25
N PHE A 173 -0.33 -0.76 -14.11
CA PHE A 173 -1.09 -1.96 -13.76
C PHE A 173 -2.24 -2.22 -14.75
N ALA A 174 -3.00 -1.19 -15.12
CA ALA A 174 -4.08 -1.30 -16.10
C ALA A 174 -3.58 -1.71 -17.49
N GLN A 175 -2.32 -1.41 -17.81
CA GLN A 175 -1.64 -1.81 -19.04
C GLN A 175 -0.93 -3.17 -18.96
N GLY A 176 -1.19 -3.95 -17.90
CA GLY A 176 -0.62 -5.29 -17.75
C GLY A 176 0.85 -5.31 -17.33
N CYS A 177 1.35 -4.25 -16.72
CA CYS A 177 2.77 -4.08 -16.37
C CYS A 177 3.70 -4.30 -17.59
N ALA A 178 3.31 -3.76 -18.75
CA ALA A 178 3.97 -4.01 -20.04
C ALA A 178 5.43 -3.51 -20.05
N GLN A 179 5.70 -2.34 -19.45
CA GLN A 179 7.06 -1.82 -19.30
C GLN A 179 7.80 -2.58 -18.18
N SER A 180 9.12 -2.68 -18.31
CA SER A 180 9.97 -3.24 -17.24
C SER A 180 9.96 -2.35 -15.99
N PRO A 181 10.24 -2.89 -14.78
CA PRO A 181 10.44 -2.08 -13.58
C PRO A 181 11.52 -1.01 -13.76
N GLU A 182 12.57 -1.33 -14.49
CA GLU A 182 13.69 -0.44 -14.80
C GLU A 182 13.22 0.73 -15.69
N ASP A 183 12.46 0.45 -16.75
CA ASP A 183 11.89 1.50 -17.61
C ASP A 183 10.94 2.40 -16.82
N MET A 184 10.08 1.81 -15.99
CA MET A 184 9.15 2.59 -15.15
C MET A 184 9.87 3.47 -14.16
N ALA A 185 10.91 2.95 -13.52
CA ALA A 185 11.76 3.70 -12.60
C ALA A 185 12.43 4.88 -13.30
N HIS A 186 12.97 4.62 -14.49
CA HIS A 186 13.61 5.63 -15.32
C HIS A 186 12.65 6.76 -15.72
N TYR A 187 11.45 6.42 -16.24
CA TYR A 187 10.45 7.43 -16.62
C TYR A 187 10.01 8.30 -15.43
N VAL A 188 9.81 7.69 -14.27
CA VAL A 188 9.41 8.45 -13.06
C VAL A 188 10.55 9.33 -12.57
N ALA A 189 11.79 8.83 -12.58
CA ALA A 189 12.97 9.60 -12.18
C ALA A 189 13.23 10.78 -13.12
N GLN A 190 13.03 10.61 -14.43
CA GLN A 190 13.15 11.67 -15.41
C GLN A 190 12.15 12.83 -15.16
N CYS A 191 10.89 12.52 -14.83
CA CYS A 191 9.91 13.56 -14.49
C CYS A 191 10.41 14.47 -13.37
N TRP A 192 11.14 13.91 -12.42
CA TRP A 192 11.76 14.66 -11.33
C TRP A 192 12.94 15.53 -11.78
N THR A 193 13.77 15.02 -12.70
CA THR A 193 14.94 15.72 -13.22
C THR A 193 14.54 16.94 -14.09
N ILE A 194 13.49 16.79 -14.92
CA ILE A 194 12.95 17.87 -15.74
C ILE A 194 12.52 19.06 -14.89
N TYR A 195 11.91 18.80 -13.73
CA TYR A 195 11.52 19.86 -12.80
C TYR A 195 12.72 20.63 -12.23
N LYS A 196 13.83 19.97 -11.90
CA LYS A 196 15.05 20.61 -11.38
C LYS A 196 15.77 21.49 -12.42
N GLN A 197 15.78 21.07 -13.68
CA GLN A 197 16.50 21.81 -14.77
C GLN A 197 15.78 23.09 -15.24
N SER A 198 14.51 23.27 -14.90
CA SER A 198 13.76 24.47 -15.27
C SER A 198 14.01 25.67 -14.34
N GLU A 199 14.83 25.52 -13.28
CA GLU A 199 15.19 26.57 -12.33
C GLU A 199 16.62 27.10 -12.49
N GLU A 200 17.43 26.54 -13.44
CA GLU A 200 18.74 27.06 -13.87
C GLU A 200 18.60 27.92 -15.15
#